data_605a60d95e7ffb9e624fa2a283970af2
#
_entry.id   605a60d95e7ffb9e624fa2a283970af2
#
_cell.length_a   1.000
_cell.length_b   1.000
_cell.length_c   1.000
_cell.angle_alpha   90.00
_cell.angle_beta   90.00
_cell.angle_gamma   90.00
#
_symmetry.space_group_name_H-M   'P 1'
#
loop_
_entity.id
_entity.type
_entity.pdbx_description
1 polymer ?
#
loop_
_entity_poly.entity_id
_entity_poly.type
_entity_poly.pdbx_seq_one_letter_code
_entity_poly.pdbx_strand_id
1 'polypeptide(L)'
;HTRAYIKIQDGCNQFCSYCLIPYARGRVRSRKSEDIVEEITGLARAGYQEFVLTGIHISSYGIDFEEKGRAVYGAETNWHLLKLLQEVDKIPGVTRLRLGSLEPRLITEEFAHGIGQLKTICPHFHLSLQSGSEATLKRMNRHYTPEEFKQGVALLRKTFEHPAITT
;
A
#
# COMPACT_ATOMS: atom_id res chain seq x y z
N HIS A 1 3.99 -11.22 21.72
CA HIS A 1 3.18 -10.83 20.56
C HIS A 1 3.89 -11.29 19.30
N THR A 2 3.16 -11.90 18.37
CA THR A 2 3.74 -12.41 17.10
C THR A 2 3.63 -11.43 15.96
N ARG A 3 2.78 -10.38 16.07
CA ARG A 3 2.46 -9.40 15.03
C ARG A 3 2.66 -7.98 15.51
N ALA A 4 3.33 -7.14 14.69
CA ALA A 4 3.47 -5.70 14.88
C ALA A 4 2.80 -4.91 13.75
N TYR A 5 2.21 -3.76 14.09
CA TYR A 5 1.63 -2.81 13.12
C TYR A 5 2.56 -1.62 12.98
N ILE A 6 3.04 -1.40 11.78
CA ILE A 6 4.01 -0.36 11.45
C ILE A 6 3.32 0.71 10.62
N LYS A 7 3.11 1.87 11.20
CA LYS A 7 2.57 3.01 10.48
C LYS A 7 3.65 3.65 9.61
N ILE A 8 3.50 3.55 8.29
CA ILE A 8 4.47 4.07 7.33
C ILE A 8 4.08 5.43 6.74
N GLN A 9 2.78 5.81 6.85
CA GLN A 9 2.24 7.00 6.19
C GLN A 9 1.04 7.54 6.98
N ASP A 10 0.83 8.87 6.94
CA ASP A 10 -0.33 9.58 7.50
C ASP A 10 -0.84 10.64 6.51
N GLY A 11 -2.08 11.11 6.74
CA GLY A 11 -2.74 12.07 5.85
C GLY A 11 -3.15 11.48 4.50
N CYS A 12 -3.88 12.26 3.70
CA CYS A 12 -4.38 11.80 2.41
C CYS A 12 -4.66 12.97 1.48
N ASN A 13 -4.36 12.81 0.18
CA ASN A 13 -4.60 13.81 -0.87
C ASN A 13 -5.79 13.45 -1.79
N GLN A 14 -6.57 12.40 -1.48
CA GLN A 14 -7.63 11.91 -2.37
C GLN A 14 -8.89 12.79 -2.38
N PHE A 15 -9.22 13.44 -1.26
CA PHE A 15 -10.41 14.29 -1.14
C PHE A 15 -11.71 13.60 -1.60
N CYS A 16 -11.87 12.32 -1.26
CA CYS A 16 -13.13 11.62 -1.51
C CYS A 16 -14.29 12.39 -0.89
N SER A 17 -15.42 12.51 -1.59
CA SER A 17 -16.54 13.38 -1.21
C SER A 17 -17.16 13.10 0.17
N TYR A 18 -16.99 11.88 0.67
CA TYR A 18 -17.51 11.40 1.95
C TYR A 18 -16.45 11.36 3.08
N CYS A 19 -15.20 11.81 2.81
CA CYS A 19 -14.08 11.57 3.71
C CYS A 19 -13.58 12.87 4.36
N LEU A 20 -13.52 12.87 5.70
CA LEU A 20 -13.01 13.99 6.48
C LEU A 20 -11.47 13.97 6.63
N ILE A 21 -10.82 12.86 6.30
CA ILE A 21 -9.40 12.63 6.58
C ILE A 21 -8.47 13.74 6.05
N PRO A 22 -8.58 14.21 4.79
CA PRO A 22 -7.69 15.28 4.31
C PRO A 22 -7.74 16.56 5.15
N TYR A 23 -8.89 16.83 5.74
CA TYR A 23 -9.11 18.01 6.59
C TYR A 23 -8.67 17.78 8.04
N ALA A 24 -8.90 16.58 8.58
CA ALA A 24 -8.59 16.26 9.97
C ALA A 24 -7.12 15.84 10.16
N ARG A 25 -6.55 15.10 9.21
CA ARG A 25 -5.18 14.55 9.28
C ARG A 25 -4.19 15.30 8.38
N GLY A 26 -4.68 16.17 7.50
CA GLY A 26 -3.86 16.93 6.55
C GLY A 26 -3.39 16.11 5.34
N ARG A 27 -2.42 16.68 4.63
CA ARG A 27 -1.83 16.08 3.43
C ARG A 27 -0.99 14.85 3.74
N VAL A 28 -0.68 14.09 2.70
CA VAL A 28 0.22 12.92 2.80
C VAL A 28 1.53 13.30 3.48
N ARG A 29 1.92 12.47 4.44
CA ARG A 29 3.21 12.52 5.11
C ARG A 29 3.71 11.09 5.27
N SER A 30 4.80 10.77 4.59
CA SER A 30 5.44 9.46 4.63
C SER A 30 6.58 9.47 5.63
N ARG A 31 6.75 8.37 6.36
CA ARG A 31 7.95 8.16 7.16
C ARG A 31 9.11 7.78 6.25
N LYS A 32 10.32 8.16 6.63
CA LYS A 32 11.54 7.75 5.91
C LYS A 32 11.69 6.23 5.95
N SER A 33 12.18 5.64 4.88
CA SER A 33 12.40 4.19 4.80
C SER A 33 13.38 3.71 5.87
N GLU A 34 14.41 4.49 6.14
CA GLU A 34 15.45 4.17 7.14
C GLU A 34 14.84 3.98 8.53
N ASP A 35 13.94 4.91 8.95
CA ASP A 35 13.27 4.87 10.27
C ASP A 35 12.35 3.64 10.39
N ILE A 36 11.68 3.26 9.28
CA ILE A 36 10.79 2.11 9.23
C ILE A 36 11.60 0.81 9.31
N VAL A 37 12.68 0.72 8.55
CA VAL A 37 13.57 -0.45 8.51
C VAL A 37 14.25 -0.64 9.88
N GLU A 38 14.68 0.44 10.53
CA GLU A 38 15.26 0.40 11.88
C GLU A 38 14.26 -0.13 12.91
N GLU A 39 13.02 0.40 12.91
CA GLU A 39 11.95 -0.05 13.80
C GLU A 39 11.63 -1.54 13.59
N ILE A 40 11.44 -1.97 12.34
CA ILE A 40 11.15 -3.38 12.02
C ILE A 40 12.31 -4.28 12.44
N THR A 41 13.55 -3.85 12.20
CA THR A 41 14.76 -4.60 12.60
C THR A 41 14.81 -4.78 14.11
N GLY A 42 14.55 -3.72 14.88
CA GLY A 42 14.50 -3.79 16.33
C GLY A 42 13.42 -4.74 16.85
N LEU A 43 12.22 -4.68 16.27
CA LEU A 43 11.12 -5.57 16.62
C LEU A 43 11.38 -7.02 16.21
N ALA A 44 11.99 -7.26 15.04
CA ALA A 44 12.36 -8.61 14.60
C ALA A 44 13.38 -9.24 15.56
N ARG A 45 14.37 -8.47 16.01
CA ARG A 45 15.33 -8.91 17.07
C ARG A 45 14.65 -9.20 18.40
N ALA A 46 13.56 -8.50 18.71
CA ALA A 46 12.72 -8.76 19.89
C ALA A 46 11.76 -9.96 19.73
N GLY A 47 11.82 -10.67 18.59
CA GLY A 47 11.05 -11.90 18.33
C GLY A 47 9.73 -11.70 17.59
N TYR A 48 9.40 -10.49 17.10
CA TYR A 48 8.27 -10.31 16.21
C TYR A 48 8.58 -10.88 14.82
N GLN A 49 7.64 -11.61 14.24
CA GLN A 49 7.83 -12.32 12.96
C GLN A 49 6.89 -11.83 11.86
N GLU A 50 5.74 -11.25 12.22
CA GLU A 50 4.76 -10.74 11.27
C GLU A 50 4.61 -9.23 11.43
N PHE A 51 4.68 -8.51 10.31
CA PHE A 51 4.58 -7.06 10.25
C PHE A 51 3.45 -6.65 9.31
N VAL A 52 2.62 -5.72 9.77
CA VAL A 52 1.55 -5.13 8.96
C VAL A 52 1.91 -3.69 8.68
N LEU A 53 2.25 -3.36 7.44
CA LEU A 53 2.44 -1.98 7.04
C LEU A 53 1.08 -1.30 6.91
N THR A 54 0.90 -0.22 7.63
CA THR A 54 -0.37 0.50 7.71
C THR A 54 -0.18 2.00 7.53
N GLY A 55 -1.27 2.68 7.22
CA GLY A 55 -1.34 4.12 7.04
C GLY A 55 -2.76 4.53 6.70
N ILE A 56 -2.96 5.79 6.45
CA ILE A 56 -4.25 6.31 5.97
C ILE A 56 -4.49 5.92 4.50
N HIS A 57 -3.42 6.00 3.68
CA HIS A 57 -3.47 5.64 2.26
C HIS A 57 -2.07 5.18 1.81
N ILE A 58 -1.72 3.94 2.14
CA ILE A 58 -0.35 3.42 1.91
C ILE A 58 0.07 3.41 0.43
N SER A 59 -0.91 3.39 -0.48
CA SER A 59 -0.66 3.53 -1.93
C SER A 59 -0.05 4.90 -2.30
N SER A 60 -0.12 5.89 -1.40
CA SER A 60 0.52 7.20 -1.55
C SER A 60 1.84 7.31 -0.80
N TYR A 61 2.40 6.21 -0.30
CA TYR A 61 3.69 6.27 0.39
C TYR A 61 4.78 6.81 -0.54
N GLY A 62 5.51 7.82 -0.06
CA GLY A 62 6.65 8.42 -0.76
C GLY A 62 6.31 9.51 -1.77
N ILE A 63 5.04 9.80 -2.06
CA ILE A 63 4.67 10.89 -3.01
C ILE A 63 5.13 12.27 -2.54
N ASP A 64 5.39 12.42 -1.24
CA ASP A 64 5.85 13.65 -0.59
C ASP A 64 7.36 13.73 -0.45
N PHE A 65 8.11 12.74 -0.92
CA PHE A 65 9.57 12.77 -0.96
C PHE A 65 10.13 13.59 -2.13
N GLU A 66 9.31 13.84 -3.14
CA GLU A 66 9.71 14.60 -4.31
C GLU A 66 9.36 16.09 -4.14
N GLU A 67 10.35 16.96 -4.37
CA GLU A 67 10.27 18.41 -4.12
C GLU A 67 9.17 19.18 -4.87
N LYS A 68 8.46 18.57 -5.79
CA LYS A 68 7.53 19.29 -6.67
C LYS A 68 6.06 18.98 -6.47
N GLY A 69 5.60 18.51 -5.32
CA GLY A 69 4.17 18.51 -4.99
C GLY A 69 3.20 17.99 -6.08
N ARG A 70 3.72 17.44 -7.16
CA ARG A 70 2.95 16.76 -8.18
C ARG A 70 2.60 15.39 -7.62
N ALA A 71 1.42 15.31 -7.03
CA ALA A 71 0.75 14.05 -6.83
C ALA A 71 0.52 13.40 -8.20
N VAL A 72 1.54 12.76 -8.73
CA VAL A 72 1.40 11.93 -9.92
C VAL A 72 0.82 10.62 -9.42
N TYR A 73 -0.50 10.50 -9.48
CA TYR A 73 -1.19 9.23 -9.30
C TYR A 73 -0.94 8.38 -10.55
N GLY A 74 0.11 7.58 -10.52
CA GLY A 74 0.49 6.71 -11.62
C GLY A 74 1.61 5.73 -11.23
N ALA A 75 2.06 4.94 -12.15
CA ALA A 75 3.09 3.91 -11.94
C ALA A 75 4.38 4.44 -11.29
N GLU A 76 4.72 5.70 -11.54
CA GLU A 76 5.92 6.35 -10.99
C GLU A 76 5.92 6.50 -9.47
N THR A 77 4.73 6.56 -8.82
CA THR A 77 4.65 6.70 -7.36
C THR A 77 4.75 5.38 -6.60
N ASN A 78 4.62 4.27 -7.30
CA ASN A 78 4.59 2.95 -6.69
C ASN A 78 5.98 2.44 -6.29
N TRP A 79 7.03 2.98 -6.89
CA TRP A 79 8.38 2.51 -6.66
C TRP A 79 8.88 2.76 -5.23
N HIS A 80 8.45 3.84 -4.57
CA HIS A 80 8.81 4.11 -3.17
C HIS A 80 8.29 3.03 -2.23
N LEU A 81 7.01 2.64 -2.39
CA LEU A 81 6.44 1.56 -1.60
C LEU A 81 7.10 0.23 -1.94
N LEU A 82 7.28 -0.09 -3.21
CA LEU A 82 7.92 -1.33 -3.64
C LEU A 82 9.36 -1.43 -3.10
N LYS A 83 10.13 -0.35 -3.17
CA LYS A 83 11.48 -0.29 -2.63
C LYS A 83 11.49 -0.54 -1.12
N LEU A 84 10.60 0.10 -0.37
CA LEU A 84 10.45 -0.16 1.07
C LEU A 84 10.15 -1.64 1.35
N LEU A 85 9.23 -2.24 0.60
CA LEU A 85 8.90 -3.66 0.75
C LEU A 85 10.11 -4.56 0.49
N GLN A 86 10.90 -4.25 -0.54
CA GLN A 86 12.13 -4.98 -0.86
C GLN A 86 13.20 -4.85 0.23
N GLU A 87 13.29 -3.71 0.91
CA GLU A 87 14.18 -3.51 2.04
C GLU A 87 13.71 -4.31 3.26
N VAL A 88 12.43 -4.28 3.57
CA VAL A 88 11.83 -5.03 4.68
C VAL A 88 11.95 -6.55 4.46
N ASP A 89 11.77 -7.03 3.23
CA ASP A 89 11.88 -8.45 2.87
C ASP A 89 13.27 -9.05 3.18
N LYS A 90 14.30 -8.22 3.24
CA LYS A 90 15.70 -8.62 3.52
C LYS A 90 16.02 -8.67 5.02
N ILE A 91 15.15 -8.16 5.89
CA ILE A 91 15.42 -8.06 7.32
C ILE A 91 15.38 -9.47 7.95
N PRO A 92 16.46 -9.94 8.60
CA PRO A 92 16.46 -11.22 9.29
C PRO A 92 15.39 -11.28 10.39
N GLY A 93 14.63 -12.36 10.42
CA GLY A 93 13.54 -12.56 11.39
C GLY A 93 12.16 -12.10 10.93
N VAL A 94 12.06 -11.31 9.87
CA VAL A 94 10.79 -11.03 9.20
C VAL A 94 10.39 -12.28 8.40
N THR A 95 9.24 -12.88 8.74
CA THR A 95 8.74 -14.07 8.04
C THR A 95 7.46 -13.79 7.27
N ARG A 96 6.70 -12.77 7.69
CA ARG A 96 5.40 -12.42 7.09
C ARG A 96 5.25 -10.89 7.03
N LEU A 97 5.00 -10.39 5.84
CA LEU A 97 4.75 -8.99 5.57
C LEU A 97 3.35 -8.82 5.00
N ARG A 98 2.51 -8.04 5.67
CA ARG A 98 1.15 -7.73 5.21
C ARG A 98 1.02 -6.26 4.86
N LEU A 99 0.19 -6.00 3.88
CA LEU A 99 -0.19 -4.64 3.48
C LEU A 99 -1.56 -4.30 4.03
N GLY A 100 -1.71 -3.07 4.48
CA GLY A 100 -3.03 -2.46 4.72
C GLY A 100 -3.79 -2.27 3.41
N SER A 101 -4.89 -1.51 3.47
CA SER A 101 -5.75 -1.28 2.31
C SER A 101 -5.02 -0.59 1.15
N LEU A 102 -5.17 -1.14 -0.03
CA LEU A 102 -4.56 -0.66 -1.27
C LEU A 102 -5.61 -0.02 -2.19
N GLU A 103 -5.22 1.00 -2.90
CA GLU A 103 -6.01 1.52 -4.01
C GLU A 103 -5.80 0.65 -5.26
N PRO A 104 -6.85 0.34 -6.03
CA PRO A 104 -6.74 -0.54 -7.21
C PRO A 104 -5.68 -0.11 -8.23
N ARG A 105 -5.51 1.19 -8.46
CA ARG A 105 -4.51 1.75 -9.39
C ARG A 105 -3.06 1.48 -9.02
N LEU A 106 -2.78 1.16 -7.76
CA LEU A 106 -1.45 0.75 -7.33
C LEU A 106 -1.02 -0.57 -8.00
N ILE A 107 -1.99 -1.44 -8.30
CA ILE A 107 -1.71 -2.78 -8.81
C ILE A 107 -1.46 -2.70 -10.32
N THR A 108 -0.26 -2.26 -10.67
CA THR A 108 0.29 -2.30 -12.03
C THR A 108 1.03 -3.62 -12.27
N GLU A 109 1.35 -3.95 -13.52
CA GLU A 109 2.16 -5.14 -13.84
C GLU A 109 3.51 -5.10 -13.13
N GLU A 110 4.16 -3.93 -13.10
CA GLU A 110 5.44 -3.72 -12.44
C GLU A 110 5.33 -3.95 -10.92
N PHE A 111 4.33 -3.34 -10.28
CA PHE A 111 4.13 -3.51 -8.83
C PHE A 111 3.79 -4.95 -8.49
N ALA A 112 2.84 -5.57 -9.20
CA ALA A 112 2.46 -6.96 -8.98
C ALA A 112 3.65 -7.91 -9.17
N HIS A 113 4.43 -7.74 -10.25
CA HIS A 113 5.64 -8.52 -10.48
C HIS A 113 6.65 -8.31 -9.34
N GLY A 114 6.90 -7.04 -8.96
CA GLY A 114 7.86 -6.70 -7.91
C GLY A 114 7.52 -7.32 -6.56
N ILE A 115 6.26 -7.24 -6.11
CA ILE A 115 5.83 -7.87 -4.86
C ILE A 115 5.81 -9.41 -4.95
N GLY A 116 5.59 -9.95 -6.14
CA GLY A 116 5.65 -11.40 -6.39
C GLY A 116 7.03 -12.01 -6.22
N GLN A 117 8.11 -11.21 -6.26
CA GLN A 117 9.47 -11.66 -5.99
C GLN A 117 9.84 -11.67 -4.50
N LEU A 118 8.99 -11.09 -3.64
CA LEU A 118 9.26 -11.01 -2.21
C LEU A 118 8.91 -12.32 -1.52
N LYS A 119 9.79 -12.78 -0.63
CA LYS A 119 9.64 -14.04 0.09
C LYS A 119 8.66 -13.96 1.25
N THR A 120 8.55 -12.77 1.85
CA THR A 120 7.79 -12.56 3.09
C THR A 120 6.38 -12.04 2.87
N ILE A 121 6.07 -11.53 1.66
CA ILE A 121 4.75 -10.95 1.37
C ILE A 121 3.65 -11.98 1.52
N CYS A 122 2.64 -11.68 2.31
CA CYS A 122 1.47 -12.54 2.43
C CYS A 122 0.55 -12.35 1.22
N PRO A 123 0.08 -13.43 0.57
CA PRO A 123 -0.82 -13.34 -0.58
C PRO A 123 -2.25 -13.00 -0.13
N HIS A 124 -2.40 -11.88 0.55
CA HIS A 124 -3.67 -11.34 1.02
C HIS A 124 -3.69 -9.83 0.74
N PHE A 125 -4.65 -9.38 -0.06
CA PHE A 125 -4.75 -7.99 -0.52
C PHE A 125 -6.16 -7.47 -0.30
N HIS A 126 -6.27 -6.37 0.47
CA HIS A 126 -7.52 -5.63 0.57
C HIS A 126 -7.48 -4.46 -0.43
N LEU A 127 -8.30 -4.55 -1.47
CA LEU A 127 -8.40 -3.52 -2.51
C LEU A 127 -9.68 -2.71 -2.29
N SER A 128 -9.53 -1.41 -2.07
CA SER A 128 -10.65 -0.51 -1.78
C SER A 128 -11.50 -0.23 -3.01
N LEU A 129 -12.48 -1.09 -3.35
CA LEU A 129 -13.38 -0.91 -4.50
C LEU A 129 -14.38 0.23 -4.27
N GLN A 130 -14.94 0.34 -3.08
CA GLN A 130 -15.97 1.32 -2.67
C GLN A 130 -17.31 1.16 -3.42
N SER A 131 -17.32 0.97 -4.74
CA SER A 131 -18.51 0.72 -5.55
C SER A 131 -18.16 0.04 -6.87
N GLY A 132 -19.02 -0.85 -7.35
CA GLY A 132 -18.95 -1.42 -8.70
C GLY A 132 -19.56 -0.54 -9.79
N SER A 133 -20.07 0.66 -9.45
CA SER A 133 -20.66 1.61 -10.40
C SER A 133 -19.71 2.77 -10.66
N GLU A 134 -19.32 2.97 -11.90
CA GLU A 134 -18.47 4.07 -12.33
C GLU A 134 -19.08 5.44 -12.00
N ALA A 135 -20.38 5.61 -12.24
CA ALA A 135 -21.09 6.84 -11.89
C ALA A 135 -21.06 7.15 -10.40
N THR A 136 -21.11 6.12 -9.55
CA THR A 136 -20.99 6.26 -8.09
C THR A 136 -19.56 6.61 -7.71
N LEU A 137 -18.55 5.93 -8.24
CA LEU A 137 -17.14 6.24 -7.99
C LEU A 137 -16.81 7.68 -8.37
N LYS A 138 -17.32 8.17 -9.50
CA LYS A 138 -17.16 9.56 -9.91
C LYS A 138 -17.78 10.54 -8.91
N ARG A 139 -19.01 10.28 -8.41
CA ARG A 139 -19.63 11.10 -7.36
C ARG A 139 -18.87 11.05 -6.04
N MET A 140 -18.23 9.91 -5.73
CA MET A 140 -17.38 9.74 -4.57
C MET A 140 -16.00 10.40 -4.71
N ASN A 141 -15.70 11.01 -5.85
CA ASN A 141 -14.38 11.54 -6.21
C ASN A 141 -13.28 10.47 -6.12
N ARG A 142 -13.59 9.25 -6.59
CA ARG A 142 -12.61 8.18 -6.73
C ARG A 142 -11.96 8.26 -8.11
N HIS A 143 -10.65 7.97 -8.16
CA HIS A 143 -9.82 8.17 -9.34
C HIS A 143 -9.52 6.87 -10.08
N TYR A 144 -10.36 5.86 -9.92
CA TYR A 144 -10.27 4.56 -10.61
C TYR A 144 -11.66 4.10 -11.05
N THR A 145 -11.69 3.17 -11.98
CA THR A 145 -12.88 2.54 -12.53
C THR A 145 -13.04 1.11 -12.00
N PRO A 146 -14.25 0.51 -12.10
CA PRO A 146 -14.43 -0.91 -11.81
C PRO A 146 -13.58 -1.83 -12.70
N GLU A 147 -13.27 -1.39 -13.92
CA GLU A 147 -12.43 -2.16 -14.84
C GLU A 147 -10.96 -2.17 -14.39
N GLU A 148 -10.42 -1.03 -13.96
CA GLU A 148 -9.07 -0.98 -13.36
C GLU A 148 -8.98 -1.85 -12.09
N PHE A 149 -10.05 -1.91 -11.28
CA PHE A 149 -10.11 -2.86 -10.16
C PHE A 149 -10.03 -4.31 -10.63
N LYS A 150 -10.79 -4.71 -11.65
CA LYS A 150 -10.75 -6.08 -12.21
C LYS A 150 -9.38 -6.42 -12.77
N GLN A 151 -8.72 -5.48 -13.46
CA GLN A 151 -7.38 -5.65 -13.97
C GLN A 151 -6.38 -5.86 -12.83
N GLY A 152 -6.43 -5.07 -11.76
CA GLY A 152 -5.61 -5.25 -10.58
C GLY A 152 -5.81 -6.62 -9.91
N VAL A 153 -7.07 -7.08 -9.79
CA VAL A 153 -7.40 -8.43 -9.29
C VAL A 153 -6.81 -9.52 -10.20
N ALA A 154 -6.93 -9.36 -11.52
CA ALA A 154 -6.40 -10.33 -12.48
C ALA A 154 -4.86 -10.43 -12.39
N LEU A 155 -4.17 -9.29 -12.26
CA LEU A 155 -2.72 -9.24 -12.07
C LEU A 155 -2.29 -9.97 -10.78
N LEU A 156 -2.95 -9.70 -9.65
CA LEU A 156 -2.64 -10.41 -8.40
C LEU A 156 -2.88 -11.92 -8.49
N ARG A 157 -3.97 -12.35 -9.14
CA ARG A 157 -4.25 -13.77 -9.37
C ARG A 157 -3.27 -14.44 -10.32
N LYS A 158 -2.69 -13.69 -11.25
CA LYS A 158 -1.61 -14.17 -12.13
C LYS A 158 -0.28 -14.31 -11.39
N THR A 159 -0.03 -13.40 -10.43
CA THR A 159 1.25 -13.32 -9.70
C THR A 159 1.33 -14.29 -8.52
N PHE A 160 0.22 -14.50 -7.83
CA PHE A 160 0.18 -15.33 -6.62
C PHE A 160 -0.74 -16.54 -6.80
N GLU A 161 -0.34 -17.65 -6.22
CA GLU A 161 -1.18 -18.83 -6.12
C GLU A 161 -2.27 -18.61 -5.06
N HIS A 162 -3.54 -18.68 -5.48
CA HIS A 162 -4.72 -18.51 -4.61
C HIS A 162 -4.68 -17.30 -3.65
N PRO A 163 -4.45 -16.06 -4.12
CA PRO A 163 -4.42 -14.91 -3.22
C PRO A 163 -5.81 -14.64 -2.65
N ALA A 164 -5.85 -14.34 -1.35
CA ALA A 164 -7.06 -13.82 -0.71
C ALA A 164 -7.23 -12.34 -1.09
N ILE A 165 -8.30 -12.02 -1.81
CA ILE A 165 -8.63 -10.64 -2.19
C ILE A 165 -9.93 -10.25 -1.51
N THR A 166 -9.88 -9.15 -0.77
CA THR A 166 -11.01 -8.58 -0.04
C THR A 166 -11.25 -7.14 -0.47
N THR A 167 -12.45 -6.64 -0.22
CA THR A 167 -12.83 -5.26 -0.52
C THR A 167 -13.83 -4.73 0.50
#